data_a4682073255a153f6821fdc11336dde5
#
_entry.id   a4682073255a153f6821fdc11336dde5
#
_cell.length_a   1.000
_cell.length_b   1.000
_cell.length_c   1.000
_cell.angle_alpha   90.00
_cell.angle_beta   90.00
_cell.angle_gamma   90.00
#
_symmetry.space_group_name_H-M   'P 1'
#
loop_
_entity.id
_entity.type
_entity.pdbx_description
1 polymer ?
#
loop_
_entity_poly.entity_id
_entity_poly.type
_entity_poly.pdbx_seq_one_letter_code
_entity_poly.pdbx_strand_id
1 'polypeptide(L)'
;MTPTRFFLVRHALVEPSARAVLYGSMDVALCDLALQEEAASYRWLAHRLPQPARWFVTNLSRTRATAAAVFAAGYADADLEAEPDFAEQHLGDWQGIPHEALPALLTRPAHPFWPHAGEEHPPGGESFREVQARVAGVLERLATLLEGQDIVIVAHGGSIRAALSHAMGLSPDQALVFSIKNLSLTRIEKHRLDWRVASVNEEPWTLPPAEV
;
A
#
# COMPACT_ATOMS: atom_id res chain seq x y z
N MET A 1 27.90 -0.19 4.63
CA MET A 1 26.99 0.71 3.89
C MET A 1 25.66 0.69 4.59
N THR A 2 25.04 1.85 4.76
CA THR A 2 23.68 1.96 5.32
C THR A 2 22.68 1.44 4.29
N PRO A 3 21.71 0.58 4.65
CA PRO A 3 20.70 0.12 3.70
C PRO A 3 19.76 1.24 3.32
N THR A 4 19.21 1.20 2.11
CA THR A 4 18.06 2.02 1.75
C THR A 4 16.80 1.38 2.34
N ARG A 5 16.04 2.13 3.14
CA ARG A 5 14.88 1.61 3.87
C ARG A 5 13.60 2.19 3.31
N PHE A 6 12.66 1.31 2.98
CA PHE A 6 11.34 1.68 2.49
C PHE A 6 10.29 1.43 3.59
N PHE A 7 9.56 2.47 3.91
CA PHE A 7 8.45 2.48 4.86
C PHE A 7 7.15 2.64 4.06
N LEU A 8 6.46 1.53 3.84
CA LEU A 8 5.27 1.46 3.00
C LEU A 8 4.03 1.57 3.88
N VAL A 9 3.27 2.64 3.75
CA VAL A 9 2.05 2.91 4.52
C VAL A 9 0.85 2.71 3.60
N ARG A 10 -0.09 1.81 3.96
CA ARG A 10 -1.35 1.73 3.23
C ARG A 10 -2.21 2.94 3.56
N HIS A 11 -2.78 3.58 2.52
CA HIS A 11 -3.71 4.71 2.71
C HIS A 11 -4.81 4.39 3.71
N ALA A 12 -5.40 5.42 4.32
CA ALA A 12 -6.50 5.32 5.26
C ALA A 12 -7.78 4.77 4.61
N LEU A 13 -8.79 4.49 5.43
CA LEU A 13 -10.04 3.91 4.97
C LEU A 13 -10.77 4.88 4.02
N VAL A 14 -11.25 4.36 2.89
CA VAL A 14 -12.05 5.11 1.92
C VAL A 14 -13.54 5.12 2.29
N GLU A 15 -14.31 5.99 1.64
CA GLU A 15 -15.76 6.11 1.84
C GLU A 15 -16.51 4.77 1.71
N PRO A 16 -17.63 4.60 2.44
CA PRO A 16 -18.43 3.38 2.37
C PRO A 16 -18.93 3.07 0.95
N SER A 17 -19.30 4.08 0.17
CA SER A 17 -19.74 3.96 -1.22
C SER A 17 -18.68 3.32 -2.11
N ALA A 18 -17.42 3.74 -1.96
CA ALA A 18 -16.30 3.15 -2.69
C ALA A 18 -16.03 1.70 -2.27
N ARG A 19 -16.19 1.39 -0.98
CA ARG A 19 -15.99 0.01 -0.45
C ARG A 19 -17.05 -0.99 -0.89
N ALA A 20 -18.19 -0.53 -1.42
CA ALA A 20 -19.24 -1.40 -1.94
C ALA A 20 -18.90 -1.99 -3.32
N VAL A 21 -17.90 -1.46 -4.00
CA VAL A 21 -17.51 -1.85 -5.37
C VAL A 21 -16.01 -2.12 -5.47
N LEU A 22 -15.62 -2.73 -6.57
CA LEU A 22 -14.20 -2.86 -6.96
C LEU A 22 -13.69 -1.50 -7.42
N TYR A 23 -13.01 -0.76 -6.56
CA TYR A 23 -12.56 0.59 -6.92
C TYR A 23 -11.13 0.65 -7.49
N GLY A 24 -10.26 -0.35 -7.23
CA GLY A 24 -8.91 -0.43 -7.80
C GLY A 24 -8.18 0.92 -7.84
N SER A 25 -7.79 1.34 -9.04
CA SER A 25 -7.14 2.63 -9.30
C SER A 25 -8.11 3.80 -9.51
N MET A 26 -9.42 3.64 -9.28
CA MET A 26 -10.33 4.79 -9.24
C MET A 26 -9.89 5.77 -8.15
N ASP A 27 -10.01 7.07 -8.44
CA ASP A 27 -9.73 8.08 -7.42
C ASP A 27 -10.95 8.31 -6.54
N VAL A 28 -10.89 7.72 -5.34
CA VAL A 28 -11.96 7.74 -4.34
C VAL A 28 -11.48 8.45 -3.07
N ALA A 29 -12.38 9.16 -2.42
CA ALA A 29 -12.08 9.94 -1.21
C ALA A 29 -11.89 9.05 0.03
N LEU A 30 -11.18 9.58 1.02
CA LEU A 30 -11.11 8.98 2.35
C LEU A 30 -12.44 9.17 3.09
N CYS A 31 -12.72 8.29 4.05
CA CYS A 31 -13.87 8.38 4.94
C CYS A 31 -13.59 9.41 6.04
N ASP A 32 -14.33 10.52 6.07
CA ASP A 32 -14.15 11.59 7.07
C ASP A 32 -14.34 11.09 8.51
N LEU A 33 -15.27 10.16 8.73
CA LEU A 33 -15.48 9.57 10.04
C LEU A 33 -14.26 8.76 10.49
N ALA A 34 -13.74 7.90 9.61
CA ALA A 34 -12.54 7.10 9.90
C ALA A 34 -11.31 7.98 10.14
N LEU A 35 -11.17 9.12 9.45
CA LEU A 35 -10.09 10.09 9.72
C LEU A 35 -10.09 10.56 11.18
N GLN A 36 -11.26 10.74 11.79
CA GLN A 36 -11.39 11.15 13.17
C GLN A 36 -11.20 9.99 14.15
N GLU A 37 -11.81 8.85 13.88
CA GLU A 37 -11.77 7.66 14.74
C GLU A 37 -10.35 7.06 14.83
N GLU A 38 -9.58 7.13 13.74
CA GLU A 38 -8.24 6.56 13.63
C GLU A 38 -7.11 7.53 14.03
N ALA A 39 -7.42 8.64 14.73
CA ALA A 39 -6.43 9.63 15.17
C ALA A 39 -5.22 9.03 15.93
N ALA A 40 -5.42 7.94 16.66
CA ALA A 40 -4.34 7.22 17.35
C ALA A 40 -3.35 6.58 16.37
N SER A 41 -3.84 6.02 15.26
CA SER A 41 -3.03 5.40 14.20
C SER A 41 -2.19 6.45 13.47
N TYR A 42 -2.73 7.63 13.19
CA TYR A 42 -1.97 8.72 12.58
C TYR A 42 -0.85 9.22 13.50
N ARG A 43 -1.13 9.41 14.81
CA ARG A 43 -0.10 9.78 15.79
C ARG A 43 0.99 8.71 15.90
N TRP A 44 0.59 7.43 15.92
CA TRP A 44 1.55 6.34 15.92
C TRP A 44 2.44 6.35 14.69
N LEU A 45 1.89 6.52 13.48
CA LEU A 45 2.67 6.66 12.24
C LEU A 45 3.62 7.86 12.31
N ALA A 46 3.14 9.03 12.78
CA ALA A 46 3.96 10.23 12.92
C ALA A 46 5.20 10.01 13.80
N HIS A 47 5.10 9.19 14.86
CA HIS A 47 6.24 8.87 15.74
C HIS A 47 7.05 7.67 15.25
N ARG A 48 6.45 6.77 14.49
CA ARG A 48 7.08 5.51 14.05
C ARG A 48 7.90 5.68 12.77
N LEU A 49 7.52 6.62 11.92
CA LEU A 49 8.20 6.90 10.66
C LEU A 49 9.52 7.67 10.90
N PRO A 50 10.56 7.38 10.11
CA PRO A 50 11.86 8.03 10.28
C PRO A 50 11.83 9.50 9.90
N GLN A 51 12.65 10.30 10.59
CA GLN A 51 12.91 11.71 10.26
C GLN A 51 14.43 11.96 10.26
N PRO A 52 15.01 12.53 9.18
CA PRO A 52 14.33 12.87 7.92
C PRO A 52 14.02 11.65 7.05
N ALA A 53 13.06 11.79 6.12
CA ALA A 53 12.78 10.82 5.07
C ALA A 53 12.35 11.51 3.78
N ARG A 54 12.52 10.82 2.65
CA ARG A 54 11.93 11.22 1.35
C ARG A 54 10.52 10.65 1.27
N TRP A 55 9.56 11.49 0.91
CA TRP A 55 8.16 11.10 0.88
C TRP A 55 7.60 11.00 -0.53
N PHE A 56 6.96 9.88 -0.79
CA PHE A 56 6.27 9.58 -2.04
C PHE A 56 4.80 9.26 -1.80
N VAL A 57 3.97 9.69 -2.73
CA VAL A 57 2.54 9.37 -2.80
C VAL A 57 2.21 8.95 -4.22
N THR A 58 1.14 8.21 -4.41
CA THR A 58 0.69 7.90 -5.77
C THR A 58 -0.10 9.09 -6.35
N ASN A 59 -0.54 8.95 -7.61
CA ASN A 59 -1.42 9.93 -8.26
C ASN A 59 -2.87 9.90 -7.73
N LEU A 60 -3.20 8.97 -6.80
CA LEU A 60 -4.54 8.85 -6.22
C LEU A 60 -4.66 9.70 -4.95
N SER A 61 -5.69 10.53 -4.88
CA SER A 61 -5.89 11.56 -3.85
C SER A 61 -5.83 11.02 -2.42
N ARG A 62 -6.33 9.80 -2.19
CA ARG A 62 -6.34 9.13 -0.88
C ARG A 62 -4.95 8.95 -0.27
N THR A 63 -3.90 8.81 -1.08
CA THR A 63 -2.53 8.67 -0.57
C THR A 63 -1.98 10.02 -0.09
N ARG A 64 -2.24 11.09 -0.82
CA ARG A 64 -1.87 12.46 -0.42
C ARG A 64 -2.63 12.90 0.83
N ALA A 65 -3.94 12.61 0.89
CA ALA A 65 -4.76 12.93 2.06
C ALA A 65 -4.30 12.17 3.31
N THR A 66 -3.89 10.89 3.16
CA THR A 66 -3.30 10.11 4.26
C THR A 66 -1.98 10.72 4.75
N ALA A 67 -1.08 11.11 3.84
CA ALA A 67 0.18 11.77 4.21
C ALA A 67 -0.08 13.08 4.98
N ALA A 68 -1.00 13.91 4.48
CA ALA A 68 -1.39 15.16 5.16
C ALA A 68 -1.93 14.92 6.58
N ALA A 69 -2.73 13.85 6.78
CA ALA A 69 -3.21 13.49 8.11
C ALA A 69 -2.09 13.03 9.06
N VAL A 70 -1.06 12.33 8.55
CA VAL A 70 0.14 11.97 9.33
C VAL A 70 0.93 13.23 9.73
N PHE A 71 1.08 14.20 8.83
CA PHE A 71 1.74 15.48 9.13
C PHE A 71 0.95 16.27 10.20
N ALA A 72 -0.36 16.38 10.03
CA ALA A 72 -1.24 17.02 11.02
C ALA A 72 -1.20 16.32 12.40
N ALA A 73 -0.86 15.03 12.44
CA ALA A 73 -0.72 14.25 13.67
C ALA A 73 0.65 14.36 14.36
N GLY A 74 1.59 15.18 13.81
CA GLY A 74 2.84 15.55 14.45
C GLY A 74 4.12 15.13 13.73
N TYR A 75 4.04 14.54 12.52
CA TYR A 75 5.23 14.40 11.67
C TYR A 75 5.58 15.77 11.08
N ALA A 76 6.87 16.10 11.01
CA ALA A 76 7.30 17.34 10.34
C ALA A 76 6.91 17.31 8.86
N ASP A 77 6.37 18.43 8.36
CA ASP A 77 5.99 18.55 6.96
C ASP A 77 7.16 18.21 6.03
N ALA A 78 6.86 17.48 4.98
CA ALA A 78 7.81 17.06 3.96
C ALA A 78 7.22 17.27 2.55
N ASP A 79 8.10 17.47 1.59
CA ASP A 79 7.70 17.52 0.18
C ASP A 79 7.19 16.15 -0.28
N LEU A 80 6.01 16.14 -0.89
CA LEU A 80 5.39 14.93 -1.44
C LEU A 80 5.68 14.81 -2.94
N GLU A 81 6.53 13.84 -3.29
CA GLU A 81 6.81 13.48 -4.68
C GLU A 81 5.75 12.48 -5.20
N ALA A 82 5.32 12.63 -6.44
CA ALA A 82 4.38 11.70 -7.05
C ALA A 82 5.11 10.49 -7.65
N GLU A 83 4.64 9.28 -7.31
CA GLU A 83 5.11 8.02 -7.88
C GLU A 83 3.92 7.20 -8.43
N PRO A 84 3.49 7.50 -9.68
CA PRO A 84 2.30 6.86 -10.28
C PRO A 84 2.44 5.34 -10.41
N ASP A 85 3.64 4.84 -10.69
CA ASP A 85 3.88 3.41 -10.86
C ASP A 85 3.80 2.62 -9.54
N PHE A 86 3.56 3.29 -8.41
CA PHE A 86 3.23 2.65 -7.14
C PHE A 86 1.71 2.68 -6.83
N ALA A 87 0.87 3.08 -7.79
CA ALA A 87 -0.58 3.12 -7.64
C ALA A 87 -1.19 1.72 -7.45
N GLU A 88 -2.46 1.69 -7.04
CA GLU A 88 -3.23 0.45 -6.93
C GLU A 88 -3.48 -0.17 -8.30
N GLN A 89 -3.79 -1.47 -8.32
CA GLN A 89 -4.11 -2.22 -9.53
C GLN A 89 -5.24 -1.55 -10.31
N HIS A 90 -5.00 -1.34 -11.60
CA HIS A 90 -6.03 -0.89 -12.52
C HIS A 90 -6.91 -2.08 -12.92
N LEU A 91 -8.16 -2.08 -12.45
CA LEU A 91 -9.08 -3.20 -12.67
C LEU A 91 -9.89 -3.07 -13.97
N GLY A 92 -9.55 -2.12 -14.86
CA GLY A 92 -10.20 -1.97 -16.15
C GLY A 92 -11.71 -1.91 -16.06
N ASP A 93 -12.40 -2.73 -16.85
CA ASP A 93 -13.86 -2.79 -16.90
C ASP A 93 -14.51 -3.35 -15.62
N TRP A 94 -13.71 -3.87 -14.68
CA TRP A 94 -14.24 -4.30 -13.37
C TRP A 94 -14.35 -3.15 -12.37
N GLN A 95 -13.79 -1.98 -12.67
CA GLN A 95 -13.92 -0.82 -11.76
C GLN A 95 -15.38 -0.35 -11.67
N GLY A 96 -15.86 -0.18 -10.44
CA GLY A 96 -17.25 0.19 -10.16
C GLY A 96 -18.24 -0.97 -10.10
N ILE A 97 -17.80 -2.21 -10.39
CA ILE A 97 -18.65 -3.40 -10.28
C ILE A 97 -18.80 -3.79 -8.80
N PRO A 98 -20.02 -4.15 -8.33
CA PRO A 98 -20.22 -4.74 -7.00
C PRO A 98 -19.39 -6.02 -6.80
N HIS A 99 -18.87 -6.21 -5.58
CA HIS A 99 -18.02 -7.36 -5.27
C HIS A 99 -18.68 -8.72 -5.59
N GLU A 100 -19.99 -8.83 -5.38
CA GLU A 100 -20.78 -10.06 -5.65
C GLU A 100 -20.90 -10.41 -7.14
N ALA A 101 -20.69 -9.44 -8.03
CA ALA A 101 -20.73 -9.68 -9.47
C ALA A 101 -19.42 -10.22 -10.04
N LEU A 102 -18.30 -10.00 -9.34
CA LEU A 102 -16.97 -10.40 -9.84
C LEU A 102 -16.82 -11.89 -10.15
N PRO A 103 -17.30 -12.84 -9.31
CA PRO A 103 -17.08 -14.28 -9.58
C PRO A 103 -17.58 -14.75 -10.95
N ALA A 104 -18.61 -14.10 -11.52
CA ALA A 104 -19.15 -14.42 -12.84
C ALA A 104 -18.25 -13.95 -14.00
N LEU A 105 -17.29 -13.07 -13.73
CA LEU A 105 -16.39 -12.49 -14.73
C LEU A 105 -15.00 -13.13 -14.74
N LEU A 106 -14.69 -13.95 -13.73
CA LEU A 106 -13.38 -14.56 -13.59
C LEU A 106 -13.19 -15.68 -14.61
N THR A 107 -12.00 -15.75 -15.19
CA THR A 107 -11.56 -16.87 -16.05
C THR A 107 -10.81 -17.95 -15.29
N ARG A 108 -10.35 -17.63 -14.07
CA ARG A 108 -9.61 -18.49 -13.15
C ARG A 108 -10.31 -18.55 -11.79
N PRO A 109 -10.14 -19.61 -11.00
CA PRO A 109 -10.61 -19.62 -9.61
C PRO A 109 -10.04 -18.43 -8.84
N ALA A 110 -10.88 -17.79 -8.03
CA ALA A 110 -10.43 -16.72 -7.13
C ALA A 110 -9.37 -17.24 -6.15
N HIS A 111 -8.46 -16.35 -5.74
CA HIS A 111 -7.50 -16.66 -4.69
C HIS A 111 -8.21 -16.74 -3.32
N PRO A 112 -7.82 -17.62 -2.37
CA PRO A 112 -8.50 -17.74 -1.07
C PRO A 112 -8.59 -16.46 -0.25
N PHE A 113 -7.66 -15.52 -0.45
CA PHE A 113 -7.56 -14.27 0.32
C PHE A 113 -7.62 -13.00 -0.56
N TRP A 114 -7.95 -13.16 -1.85
CA TRP A 114 -8.02 -12.05 -2.79
C TRP A 114 -9.16 -12.27 -3.78
N PRO A 115 -9.82 -11.21 -4.28
CA PRO A 115 -11.00 -11.37 -5.14
C PRO A 115 -10.77 -12.14 -6.44
N HIS A 116 -9.52 -12.20 -6.92
CA HIS A 116 -9.13 -12.90 -8.16
C HIS A 116 -7.74 -13.52 -8.03
N ALA A 117 -7.36 -14.39 -8.96
CA ALA A 117 -6.00 -14.94 -9.05
C ALA A 117 -5.01 -13.85 -9.48
N GLY A 118 -3.73 -14.00 -9.12
CA GLY A 118 -2.70 -13.01 -9.45
C GLY A 118 -2.41 -12.87 -10.95
N GLU A 119 -2.71 -13.91 -11.73
CA GLU A 119 -2.59 -13.91 -13.20
C GLU A 119 -3.90 -13.54 -13.92
N GLU A 120 -4.96 -13.25 -13.18
CA GLU A 120 -6.22 -12.79 -13.77
C GLU A 120 -6.02 -11.40 -14.34
N HIS A 121 -6.47 -11.19 -15.59
CA HIS A 121 -6.29 -9.93 -16.30
C HIS A 121 -7.66 -9.32 -16.60
N PRO A 122 -8.08 -8.27 -15.87
CA PRO A 122 -9.32 -7.55 -16.16
C PRO A 122 -9.28 -6.94 -17.57
N PRO A 123 -10.37 -6.98 -18.34
CA PRO A 123 -10.43 -6.31 -19.62
C PRO A 123 -10.11 -4.81 -19.49
N GLY A 124 -9.18 -4.30 -20.28
CA GLY A 124 -8.72 -2.90 -20.22
C GLY A 124 -7.96 -2.52 -18.94
N GLY A 125 -7.62 -3.49 -18.11
CA GLY A 125 -6.87 -3.29 -16.86
C GLY A 125 -5.49 -3.94 -16.88
N GLU A 126 -4.99 -4.29 -15.71
CA GLU A 126 -3.71 -4.98 -15.51
C GLU A 126 -3.87 -6.17 -14.55
N SER A 127 -3.10 -7.24 -14.76
CA SER A 127 -2.96 -8.34 -13.81
C SER A 127 -2.13 -7.92 -12.60
N PHE A 128 -2.20 -8.69 -11.51
CA PHE A 128 -1.33 -8.44 -10.37
C PHE A 128 0.16 -8.68 -10.71
N ARG A 129 0.48 -9.56 -11.67
CA ARG A 129 1.83 -9.72 -12.22
C ARG A 129 2.37 -8.42 -12.83
N GLU A 130 1.55 -7.66 -13.52
CA GLU A 130 1.95 -6.38 -14.11
C GLU A 130 2.15 -5.32 -13.02
N VAL A 131 1.33 -5.31 -11.97
CA VAL A 131 1.56 -4.51 -10.76
C VAL A 131 2.92 -4.84 -10.13
N GLN A 132 3.26 -6.14 -10.00
CA GLN A 132 4.58 -6.57 -9.49
C GLN A 132 5.72 -6.00 -10.33
N ALA A 133 5.61 -6.06 -11.65
CA ALA A 133 6.67 -5.61 -12.55
C ALA A 133 6.93 -4.09 -12.43
N ARG A 134 5.86 -3.25 -12.44
CA ARG A 134 6.04 -1.79 -12.30
C ARG A 134 6.53 -1.38 -10.92
N VAL A 135 6.01 -2.00 -9.85
CA VAL A 135 6.44 -1.71 -8.47
C VAL A 135 7.90 -2.14 -8.26
N ALA A 136 8.33 -3.28 -8.79
CA ALA A 136 9.73 -3.71 -8.75
C ALA A 136 10.65 -2.69 -9.42
N GLY A 137 10.26 -2.16 -10.59
CA GLY A 137 11.00 -1.10 -11.29
C GLY A 137 11.17 0.17 -10.45
N VAL A 138 10.11 0.59 -9.74
CA VAL A 138 10.18 1.73 -8.82
C VAL A 138 11.14 1.46 -7.67
N LEU A 139 11.04 0.30 -7.02
CA LEU A 139 11.88 -0.04 -5.87
C LEU A 139 13.37 -0.05 -6.23
N GLU A 140 13.75 -0.68 -7.34
CA GLU A 140 15.15 -0.72 -7.76
C GLU A 140 15.65 0.68 -8.18
N ARG A 141 14.84 1.47 -8.85
CA ARG A 141 15.17 2.84 -9.23
C ARG A 141 15.36 3.73 -7.99
N LEU A 142 14.41 3.74 -7.06
CA LEU A 142 14.51 4.55 -5.85
C LEU A 142 15.65 4.07 -4.93
N ALA A 143 15.89 2.76 -4.82
CA ALA A 143 17.00 2.21 -4.06
C ALA A 143 18.35 2.69 -4.59
N THR A 144 18.48 2.87 -5.92
CA THR A 144 19.68 3.39 -6.56
C THR A 144 19.83 4.90 -6.40
N LEU A 145 18.75 5.66 -6.65
CA LEU A 145 18.78 7.12 -6.59
C LEU A 145 18.94 7.67 -5.16
N LEU A 146 18.42 6.96 -4.19
CA LEU A 146 18.35 7.39 -2.79
C LEU A 146 19.11 6.41 -1.87
N GLU A 147 20.24 5.90 -2.36
CA GLU A 147 21.06 4.92 -1.63
C GLU A 147 21.35 5.38 -0.20
N GLY A 148 21.07 4.48 0.76
CA GLY A 148 21.32 4.71 2.18
C GLY A 148 20.33 5.64 2.88
N GLN A 149 19.29 6.10 2.19
CA GLN A 149 18.26 6.99 2.74
C GLN A 149 17.01 6.22 3.19
N ASP A 150 16.18 6.92 3.97
CA ASP A 150 14.86 6.49 4.36
C ASP A 150 13.80 7.05 3.39
N ILE A 151 12.93 6.17 2.93
CA ILE A 151 11.89 6.45 1.93
C ILE A 151 10.55 6.04 2.53
N VAL A 152 9.62 6.97 2.63
CA VAL A 152 8.23 6.71 2.99
C VAL A 152 7.38 6.74 1.72
N ILE A 153 6.60 5.70 1.48
CA ILE A 153 5.65 5.66 0.36
C ILE A 153 4.25 5.41 0.92
N VAL A 154 3.35 6.36 0.77
CA VAL A 154 1.93 6.12 1.05
C VAL A 154 1.31 5.49 -0.19
N ALA A 155 0.84 4.26 -0.03
CA ALA A 155 0.48 3.36 -1.13
C ALA A 155 -0.81 2.56 -0.85
N HIS A 156 -0.94 1.41 -1.48
CA HIS A 156 -2.17 0.63 -1.53
C HIS A 156 -1.92 -0.84 -1.15
N GLY A 157 -3.00 -1.57 -0.91
CA GLY A 157 -2.91 -2.97 -0.53
C GLY A 157 -2.25 -3.85 -1.58
N GLY A 158 -2.57 -3.66 -2.86
CA GLY A 158 -1.97 -4.40 -3.97
C GLY A 158 -0.50 -4.03 -4.18
N SER A 159 -0.18 -2.73 -4.28
CA SER A 159 1.21 -2.31 -4.51
C SER A 159 2.17 -2.65 -3.37
N ILE A 160 1.70 -2.66 -2.10
CA ILE A 160 2.53 -3.11 -0.97
C ILE A 160 2.78 -4.62 -1.04
N ARG A 161 1.78 -5.44 -1.43
CA ARG A 161 1.99 -6.87 -1.68
C ARG A 161 2.97 -7.11 -2.83
N ALA A 162 2.89 -6.30 -3.88
CA ALA A 162 3.82 -6.35 -5.00
C ALA A 162 5.26 -6.03 -4.55
N ALA A 163 5.44 -5.04 -3.67
CA ALA A 163 6.74 -4.73 -3.07
C ALA A 163 7.29 -5.89 -2.23
N LEU A 164 6.46 -6.53 -1.41
CA LEU A 164 6.85 -7.73 -0.66
C LEU A 164 7.22 -8.89 -1.58
N SER A 165 6.47 -9.10 -2.66
CA SER A 165 6.77 -10.16 -3.61
C SER A 165 8.12 -9.94 -4.29
N HIS A 166 8.46 -8.71 -4.66
CA HIS A 166 9.77 -8.37 -5.21
C HIS A 166 10.89 -8.66 -4.20
N ALA A 167 10.73 -8.19 -2.96
CA ALA A 167 11.73 -8.38 -1.91
C ALA A 167 11.97 -9.85 -1.54
N MET A 168 10.99 -10.73 -1.74
CA MET A 168 11.04 -12.14 -1.35
C MET A 168 11.12 -13.10 -2.54
N GLY A 169 11.04 -12.63 -3.78
CA GLY A 169 11.02 -13.47 -4.98
C GLY A 169 9.76 -14.34 -5.11
N LEU A 170 8.59 -13.82 -4.70
CA LEU A 170 7.34 -14.57 -4.69
C LEU A 170 6.59 -14.46 -6.02
N SER A 171 5.83 -15.51 -6.34
CA SER A 171 4.86 -15.47 -7.44
C SER A 171 3.68 -14.52 -7.11
N PRO A 172 2.88 -14.11 -8.12
CA PRO A 172 1.68 -13.30 -7.90
C PRO A 172 0.76 -13.84 -6.82
N ASP A 173 0.38 -15.11 -6.90
CA ASP A 173 -0.54 -15.73 -5.93
C ASP A 173 0.07 -15.83 -4.53
N GLN A 174 1.36 -16.13 -4.42
CA GLN A 174 2.04 -16.18 -3.12
C GLN A 174 2.03 -14.81 -2.42
N ALA A 175 2.07 -13.71 -3.15
CA ALA A 175 2.03 -12.37 -2.56
C ALA A 175 0.64 -11.99 -2.04
N LEU A 176 -0.42 -12.57 -2.58
CA LEU A 176 -1.80 -12.27 -2.18
C LEU A 176 -2.18 -12.81 -0.79
N VAL A 177 -1.35 -13.66 -0.18
CA VAL A 177 -1.58 -14.18 1.17
C VAL A 177 -1.35 -13.14 2.28
N PHE A 178 -0.61 -12.07 2.00
CA PHE A 178 -0.33 -11.05 3.02
C PHE A 178 -1.55 -10.21 3.35
N SER A 179 -1.83 -10.05 4.64
CA SER A 179 -2.77 -9.05 5.12
C SER A 179 -2.08 -7.70 5.18
N ILE A 180 -2.65 -6.69 4.56
CA ILE A 180 -2.18 -5.30 4.61
C ILE A 180 -3.38 -4.43 4.98
N LYS A 181 -3.47 -3.99 6.23
CA LYS A 181 -4.58 -3.16 6.73
C LYS A 181 -4.38 -1.68 6.40
N ASN A 182 -5.45 -0.91 6.39
CA ASN A 182 -5.35 0.55 6.27
C ASN A 182 -4.52 1.12 7.43
N LEU A 183 -3.71 2.15 7.18
CA LEU A 183 -2.76 2.76 8.12
C LEU A 183 -1.72 1.80 8.71
N SER A 184 -1.60 0.57 8.20
CA SER A 184 -0.50 -0.32 8.58
C SER A 184 0.81 0.10 7.91
N LEU A 185 1.91 -0.23 8.57
CA LEU A 185 3.27 0.00 8.11
C LEU A 185 3.94 -1.33 7.74
N THR A 186 4.47 -1.41 6.53
CA THR A 186 5.32 -2.51 6.07
C THR A 186 6.71 -1.95 5.76
N ARG A 187 7.76 -2.63 6.21
CA ARG A 187 9.13 -2.16 6.05
C ARG A 187 9.99 -3.18 5.32
N ILE A 188 10.61 -2.74 4.21
CA ILE A 188 11.59 -3.49 3.45
C ILE A 188 12.89 -2.69 3.32
N GLU A 189 14.00 -3.39 3.16
CA GLU A 189 15.34 -2.79 3.14
C GLU A 189 16.14 -3.35 1.96
N LYS A 190 16.83 -2.48 1.20
CA LYS A 190 17.80 -2.87 0.18
C LYS A 190 19.21 -2.84 0.78
N HIS A 191 19.85 -3.99 0.84
CA HIS A 191 21.21 -4.19 1.28
C HIS A 191 22.10 -4.60 0.08
N ARG A 192 22.78 -3.67 -0.54
CA ARG A 192 23.60 -3.94 -1.74
C ARG A 192 22.79 -4.66 -2.83
N LEU A 193 22.92 -5.99 -2.94
CA LEU A 193 22.21 -6.82 -3.92
C LEU A 193 20.95 -7.47 -3.36
N ASP A 194 20.82 -7.56 -2.03
CA ASP A 194 19.77 -8.31 -1.36
C ASP A 194 18.65 -7.43 -0.84
N TRP A 195 17.46 -7.97 -0.79
CA TRP A 195 16.30 -7.40 -0.11
C TRP A 195 16.06 -8.10 1.22
N ARG A 196 15.61 -7.34 2.20
CA ARG A 196 15.18 -7.83 3.51
C ARG A 196 13.79 -7.31 3.82
N VAL A 197 12.90 -8.18 4.26
CA VAL A 197 11.62 -7.77 4.87
C VAL A 197 11.85 -7.61 6.36
N ALA A 198 11.72 -6.40 6.87
CA ALA A 198 11.94 -6.08 8.28
C ALA A 198 10.67 -6.22 9.11
N SER A 199 9.51 -5.87 8.53
CA SER A 199 8.20 -6.06 9.14
C SER A 199 7.09 -6.01 8.09
N VAL A 200 5.93 -6.61 8.41
CA VAL A 200 4.74 -6.60 7.55
C VAL A 200 3.53 -6.24 8.40
N ASN A 201 2.73 -5.29 7.90
CA ASN A 201 1.44 -4.95 8.50
C ASN A 201 1.53 -4.55 9.99
N GLU A 202 2.55 -3.77 10.37
CA GLU A 202 2.63 -3.21 11.72
C GLU A 202 1.45 -2.25 11.98
N GLU A 203 0.84 -2.39 13.15
CA GLU A 203 -0.25 -1.55 13.62
C GLU A 203 0.10 -0.99 15.00
N PRO A 204 -0.54 0.10 15.46
CA PRO A 204 -0.36 0.55 16.83
C PRO A 204 -0.76 -0.56 17.81
N TRP A 205 0.12 -0.83 18.79
CA TRP A 205 -0.20 -1.78 19.86
C TRP A 205 -1.25 -1.15 20.78
N THR A 206 -2.46 -1.67 20.74
CA THR A 206 -3.47 -1.36 21.75
C THR A 206 -3.44 -2.45 22.80
N LEU A 207 -2.99 -2.12 24.00
CA LEU A 207 -3.20 -3.01 25.14
C LEU A 207 -4.72 -3.20 25.30
N PRO A 208 -5.21 -4.43 25.50
CA PRO A 208 -6.60 -4.61 25.93
C PRO A 208 -6.82 -3.77 27.20
N PRO A 209 -8.01 -3.17 27.38
CA PRO A 209 -8.31 -2.47 28.62
C PRO A 209 -7.98 -3.40 29.79
N ALA A 210 -7.24 -2.89 30.78
CA ALA A 210 -6.96 -3.66 31.98
C ALA A 210 -8.31 -4.13 32.54
N GLU A 211 -8.46 -5.42 32.73
CA GLU A 211 -9.63 -5.96 33.44
C GLU A 211 -9.62 -5.33 34.83
N VAL A 212 -10.66 -4.53 35.13
CA VAL A 212 -10.88 -3.87 36.42
C VAL A 212 -11.54 -4.88 37.37
#